data_29780381f275947eeae5f36c1a3f0145
#
_entry.id   29780381f275947eeae5f36c1a3f0145
#
_cell.length_a   1.000
_cell.length_b   1.000
_cell.length_c   1.000
_cell.angle_alpha   90.00
_cell.angle_beta   90.00
_cell.angle_gamma   90.00
#
_symmetry.space_group_name_H-M   'P 1'
#
loop_
_entity.id
_entity.type
_entity.pdbx_description
1 polymer ?
#
loop_
_entity_poly.entity_id
_entity_poly.type
_entity_poly.pdbx_seq_one_letter_code
_entity_poly.pdbx_strand_id
1 'polypeptide(L)'
;MLWSSIYPVVLACVAMLASASAATAQIPAGGGQVWKTYAIGPFVTQAGEGSQRYVVDWILQETGYPAWHGATPVSLSADAEQVSCFHTPEMQAKVEEVVARFVDEADTPHRFTVRVLGLDSPAWRTEARPALTAIPVATPGVQAWIAQRETAATVLARLRSRSDCHELPTGPVLAANGLPATLSGGRKQAYVQDVAPRPDVWPGWQTQSSACDEGLAIDVHPLISSDKTAIEAVVRCRIDQIERMAAVSLASPVNQQRVQVEVPQVAAVRVGERFRWPANQTLVIGIGLVPWPVPAQNVMPAALLSDVKRCDVVIVIEPRLGGGP
;
A
#
# COMPACT_ATOMS: atom_id res chain seq x y z
N MET A 1 39.56 65.61 -48.69
CA MET A 1 38.39 66.54 -48.78
C MET A 1 37.24 65.94 -48.02
N LEU A 2 36.86 66.71 -47.01
CA LEU A 2 35.59 66.86 -46.39
C LEU A 2 35.08 65.68 -45.48
N TRP A 3 35.27 65.84 -44.21
CA TRP A 3 34.45 66.41 -43.15
C TRP A 3 33.20 65.58 -42.91
N SER A 4 33.14 64.82 -41.79
CA SER A 4 32.74 65.18 -40.40
C SER A 4 31.26 65.22 -40.24
N SER A 5 30.75 64.45 -39.40
CA SER A 5 30.02 64.97 -38.26
C SER A 5 29.62 63.83 -37.27
N ILE A 6 30.25 63.90 -36.14
CA ILE A 6 29.94 63.05 -34.96
C ILE A 6 28.78 63.74 -34.23
N TYR A 7 27.66 63.04 -34.07
CA TYR A 7 26.64 63.39 -33.08
C TYR A 7 26.67 62.36 -31.96
N PRO A 8 26.84 62.76 -30.72
CA PRO A 8 26.70 61.89 -29.58
C PRO A 8 25.22 61.73 -29.26
N VAL A 9 24.73 60.53 -29.46
CA VAL A 9 23.41 60.12 -28.91
C VAL A 9 23.59 59.87 -27.43
N VAL A 10 23.13 60.82 -26.64
CA VAL A 10 22.95 60.66 -25.18
C VAL A 10 21.86 59.64 -24.95
N LEU A 11 22.26 58.41 -24.59
CA LEU A 11 21.33 57.38 -24.21
C LEU A 11 20.90 57.63 -22.76
N ALA A 12 19.74 58.27 -22.58
CA ALA A 12 19.10 58.38 -21.28
C ALA A 12 18.53 57.02 -20.89
N CYS A 13 19.30 56.24 -20.08
CA CYS A 13 18.77 55.09 -19.39
C CYS A 13 17.77 55.53 -18.32
N VAL A 14 16.49 55.57 -18.67
CA VAL A 14 15.43 55.64 -17.71
C VAL A 14 15.35 54.24 -17.03
N ALA A 15 15.93 54.14 -15.85
CA ALA A 15 15.74 53.00 -14.98
C ALA A 15 14.26 53.04 -14.50
N MET A 16 13.41 52.28 -15.17
CA MET A 16 12.10 51.91 -14.60
C MET A 16 12.35 50.89 -13.50
N LEU A 17 12.40 51.37 -12.28
CA LEU A 17 12.21 50.54 -11.10
C LEU A 17 10.75 50.01 -11.15
N ALA A 18 10.59 48.84 -11.73
CA ALA A 18 9.39 48.04 -11.56
C ALA A 18 9.35 47.61 -10.10
N SER A 19 8.68 48.37 -9.28
CA SER A 19 8.21 47.94 -7.96
C SER A 19 7.26 46.78 -8.19
N ALA A 20 7.78 45.58 -8.12
CA ALA A 20 6.98 44.38 -7.98
C ALA A 20 6.29 44.47 -6.60
N SER A 21 5.10 45.09 -6.60
CA SER A 21 4.18 44.90 -5.50
C SER A 21 3.90 43.44 -5.42
N ALA A 22 4.51 42.77 -4.44
CA ALA A 22 4.08 41.44 -4.02
C ALA A 22 2.60 41.60 -3.68
N ALA A 23 1.73 41.21 -4.60
CA ALA A 23 0.34 41.03 -4.32
C ALA A 23 0.26 39.93 -3.27
N THR A 24 0.28 40.29 -2.01
CA THR A 24 -0.21 39.43 -0.95
C THR A 24 -1.65 39.13 -1.33
N ALA A 25 -1.87 37.94 -1.90
CA ALA A 25 -3.19 37.40 -2.11
C ALA A 25 -3.86 37.43 -0.74
N GLN A 26 -4.71 38.45 -0.51
CA GLN A 26 -5.58 38.47 0.65
C GLN A 26 -6.53 37.28 0.47
N ILE A 27 -6.19 36.16 1.17
CA ILE A 27 -7.10 35.05 1.32
C ILE A 27 -8.34 35.65 2.00
N PRO A 28 -9.53 35.57 1.39
CA PRO A 28 -10.73 36.11 1.99
C PRO A 28 -10.88 35.50 3.39
N ALA A 29 -10.94 36.34 4.40
CA ALA A 29 -11.18 35.96 5.78
C ALA A 29 -12.65 35.51 5.92
N GLY A 30 -12.91 34.30 5.41
CA GLY A 30 -14.22 33.68 5.43
C GLY A 30 -14.13 32.35 6.17
N GLY A 31 -14.58 32.33 7.42
CA GLY A 31 -14.85 31.10 8.12
C GLY A 31 -13.92 30.69 9.27
N GLY A 32 -13.14 31.61 9.81
CA GLY A 32 -12.36 31.34 11.04
C GLY A 32 -11.21 30.35 10.85
N GLN A 33 -10.67 30.20 9.62
CA GLN A 33 -9.49 29.38 9.36
C GLN A 33 -8.24 30.04 9.94
N VAL A 34 -7.34 29.22 10.47
CA VAL A 34 -6.07 29.64 11.05
C VAL A 34 -4.92 28.81 10.46
N TRP A 35 -3.76 29.43 10.34
CA TRP A 35 -2.51 28.72 10.07
C TRP A 35 -1.97 28.13 11.36
N LYS A 36 -1.58 26.85 11.31
CA LYS A 36 -0.86 26.21 12.39
C LYS A 36 0.20 25.28 11.81
N THR A 37 1.32 25.17 12.50
CA THR A 37 2.41 24.27 12.14
C THR A 37 2.62 23.27 13.26
N TYR A 38 2.96 22.03 12.90
CA TYR A 38 3.16 20.93 13.81
C TYR A 38 4.52 20.29 13.52
N ALA A 39 5.37 20.20 14.53
CA ALA A 39 6.70 19.60 14.40
C ALA A 39 6.61 18.09 14.19
N ILE A 40 7.26 17.58 13.14
CA ILE A 40 7.39 16.15 12.82
C ILE A 40 8.85 15.71 12.63
N GLY A 41 9.81 16.61 12.86
CA GLY A 41 11.23 16.36 12.70
C GLY A 41 11.73 15.08 13.40
N PRO A 42 11.37 14.81 14.68
CA PRO A 42 11.76 13.57 15.36
C PRO A 42 11.31 12.31 14.60
N PHE A 43 10.08 12.27 14.14
CA PHE A 43 9.57 11.16 13.33
C PHE A 43 10.31 11.01 12.01
N VAL A 44 10.50 12.11 11.25
CA VAL A 44 11.17 12.05 9.93
C VAL A 44 12.65 11.66 10.08
N THR A 45 13.33 12.14 11.12
CA THR A 45 14.73 11.79 11.39
C THR A 45 14.89 10.29 11.59
N GLN A 46 13.97 9.64 12.27
CA GLN A 46 13.98 8.21 12.51
C GLN A 46 13.50 7.39 11.31
N ALA A 47 12.40 7.82 10.70
CA ALA A 47 11.73 7.10 9.63
C ALA A 47 12.42 7.23 8.26
N GLY A 48 13.29 8.23 8.11
CA GLY A 48 14.02 8.53 6.90
C GLY A 48 13.32 9.55 5.99
N GLU A 49 14.08 10.04 5.01
CA GLU A 49 13.63 11.03 4.05
C GLU A 49 12.40 10.54 3.27
N GLY A 50 11.43 11.43 3.08
CA GLY A 50 10.17 11.14 2.38
C GLY A 50 9.07 10.55 3.28
N SER A 51 9.35 10.28 4.57
CA SER A 51 8.35 9.73 5.50
C SER A 51 7.25 10.72 5.89
N GLN A 52 7.49 12.04 5.74
CA GLN A 52 6.46 13.07 5.97
C GLN A 52 5.18 12.82 5.17
N ARG A 53 5.26 12.16 4.02
CA ARG A 53 4.09 11.78 3.22
C ARG A 53 3.11 10.88 3.98
N TYR A 54 3.59 10.02 4.86
CA TYR A 54 2.73 9.13 5.65
C TYR A 54 1.89 9.93 6.64
N VAL A 55 2.44 11.00 7.23
CA VAL A 55 1.70 11.90 8.12
C VAL A 55 0.57 12.58 7.35
N VAL A 56 0.87 13.12 6.16
CA VAL A 56 -0.14 13.74 5.28
C VAL A 56 -1.21 12.74 4.88
N ASP A 57 -0.82 11.54 4.45
CA ASP A 57 -1.76 10.48 4.07
C ASP A 57 -2.72 10.11 5.22
N TRP A 58 -2.20 10.00 6.44
CA TRP A 58 -3.02 9.72 7.60
C TRP A 58 -3.96 10.86 7.97
N ILE A 59 -3.49 12.12 7.90
CA ILE A 59 -4.34 13.29 8.10
C ILE A 59 -5.50 13.28 7.10
N LEU A 60 -5.22 13.06 5.81
CA LEU A 60 -6.24 13.01 4.77
C LEU A 60 -7.22 11.85 4.97
N GLN A 61 -6.76 10.70 5.45
CA GLN A 61 -7.62 9.55 5.76
C GLN A 61 -8.49 9.79 6.99
N GLU A 62 -7.97 10.43 8.03
CA GLU A 62 -8.71 10.72 9.25
C GLU A 62 -9.77 11.79 9.05
N THR A 63 -9.42 12.84 8.31
CA THR A 63 -10.28 14.01 8.10
C THR A 63 -11.20 13.89 6.89
N GLY A 64 -10.88 12.98 5.97
CA GLY A 64 -11.58 12.75 4.70
C GLY A 64 -11.17 13.74 3.60
N TYR A 65 -10.92 13.24 2.41
CA TYR A 65 -10.54 14.03 1.23
C TYR A 65 -11.48 15.23 0.92
N PRO A 66 -12.82 15.09 1.04
CA PRO A 66 -13.74 16.19 0.76
C PRO A 66 -13.51 17.43 1.64
N ALA A 67 -12.98 17.26 2.85
CA ALA A 67 -12.69 18.37 3.75
C ALA A 67 -11.59 19.30 3.21
N TRP A 68 -10.72 18.78 2.32
CA TRP A 68 -9.58 19.51 1.73
C TRP A 68 -9.82 20.04 0.32
N HIS A 69 -10.96 19.70 -0.30
CA HIS A 69 -11.28 20.00 -1.69
C HIS A 69 -12.61 20.76 -1.83
N GLY A 70 -13.02 21.50 -0.80
CA GLY A 70 -14.25 22.30 -0.80
C GLY A 70 -14.09 23.66 -1.47
N ALA A 71 -15.16 24.44 -1.47
CA ALA A 71 -15.17 25.82 -1.97
C ALA A 71 -14.36 26.79 -1.07
N THR A 72 -14.12 26.41 0.17
CA THR A 72 -13.37 27.21 1.14
C THR A 72 -11.87 26.93 0.98
N PRO A 73 -11.01 27.94 0.86
CA PRO A 73 -9.57 27.72 0.71
C PRO A 73 -8.99 27.11 1.98
N VAL A 74 -8.35 25.96 1.81
CA VAL A 74 -7.63 25.22 2.85
C VAL A 74 -6.29 24.73 2.28
N SER A 75 -5.32 24.44 3.14
CA SER A 75 -4.02 23.97 2.71
C SER A 75 -3.44 22.98 3.71
N LEU A 76 -2.80 21.94 3.19
CA LEU A 76 -2.00 20.97 3.94
C LEU A 76 -0.72 20.71 3.18
N SER A 77 0.42 20.92 3.83
CA SER A 77 1.73 20.60 3.29
C SER A 77 2.65 20.10 4.39
N ALA A 78 3.64 19.29 4.04
CA ALA A 78 4.64 18.81 4.98
C ALA A 78 6.03 18.83 4.35
N ASP A 79 7.00 19.20 5.15
CA ASP A 79 8.42 19.09 4.88
C ASP A 79 9.08 18.11 5.89
N ALA A 80 10.40 18.07 5.94
CA ALA A 80 11.10 17.19 6.86
C ALA A 80 10.99 17.58 8.33
N GLU A 81 10.60 18.82 8.63
CA GLU A 81 10.59 19.36 10.00
C GLU A 81 9.17 19.52 10.54
N GLN A 82 8.23 19.90 9.65
CA GLN A 82 6.89 20.29 10.09
C GLN A 82 5.79 19.99 9.08
N VAL A 83 4.57 19.88 9.60
CA VAL A 83 3.32 19.92 8.84
C VAL A 83 2.75 21.33 8.96
N SER A 84 2.44 21.96 7.84
CA SER A 84 1.76 23.26 7.77
C SER A 84 0.32 23.06 7.34
N CYS A 85 -0.60 23.55 8.14
CA CYS A 85 -2.03 23.37 7.94
C CYS A 85 -2.76 24.70 8.04
N PHE A 86 -3.61 25.01 7.03
CA PHE A 86 -4.55 26.12 7.04
C PHE A 86 -5.96 25.58 7.00
N HIS A 87 -6.65 25.59 8.12
CA HIS A 87 -8.00 25.05 8.26
C HIS A 87 -8.72 25.60 9.49
N THR A 88 -9.99 25.18 9.69
CA THR A 88 -10.78 25.55 10.87
C THR A 88 -10.14 25.02 12.17
N PRO A 89 -10.37 25.66 13.33
CA PRO A 89 -9.84 25.17 14.61
C PRO A 89 -10.23 23.73 14.95
N GLU A 90 -11.43 23.31 14.57
CA GLU A 90 -11.88 21.94 14.78
C GLU A 90 -11.01 20.95 13.98
N MET A 91 -10.71 21.27 12.71
CA MET A 91 -9.85 20.44 11.88
C MET A 91 -8.40 20.46 12.38
N GLN A 92 -7.91 21.61 12.86
CA GLN A 92 -6.59 21.72 13.47
C GLN A 92 -6.43 20.77 14.67
N ALA A 93 -7.48 20.61 15.50
CA ALA A 93 -7.45 19.66 16.61
C ALA A 93 -7.27 18.20 16.15
N LYS A 94 -7.95 17.81 15.05
CA LYS A 94 -7.77 16.47 14.46
C LYS A 94 -6.36 16.27 13.89
N VAL A 95 -5.84 17.28 13.19
CA VAL A 95 -4.46 17.25 12.66
C VAL A 95 -3.45 17.11 13.78
N GLU A 96 -3.62 17.86 14.88
CA GLU A 96 -2.76 17.79 16.06
C GLU A 96 -2.76 16.41 16.70
N GLU A 97 -3.94 15.79 16.86
CA GLU A 97 -4.08 14.44 17.38
C GLU A 97 -3.32 13.42 16.51
N VAL A 98 -3.49 13.48 15.19
CA VAL A 98 -2.78 12.59 14.27
C VAL A 98 -1.27 12.78 14.37
N VAL A 99 -0.79 14.04 14.31
CA VAL A 99 0.66 14.34 14.39
C VAL A 99 1.25 13.87 15.72
N ALA A 100 0.56 14.09 16.85
CA ALA A 100 1.03 13.65 18.17
C ALA A 100 1.26 12.12 18.18
N ARG A 101 0.36 11.34 17.60
CA ARG A 101 0.50 9.87 17.49
C ARG A 101 1.74 9.44 16.71
N PHE A 102 2.22 10.22 15.75
CA PHE A 102 3.46 9.94 15.03
C PHE A 102 4.68 10.29 15.82
N VAL A 103 4.65 11.40 16.56
CA VAL A 103 5.82 11.92 17.28
C VAL A 103 6.04 11.21 18.60
N ASP A 104 4.96 10.95 19.37
CA ASP A 104 5.06 10.39 20.72
C ASP A 104 5.57 8.94 20.73
N GLU A 105 5.31 8.17 19.69
CA GLU A 105 5.65 6.74 19.60
C GLU A 105 6.66 6.43 18.49
N ALA A 106 7.37 7.43 18.00
CA ALA A 106 8.30 7.27 16.88
C ALA A 106 9.32 6.14 17.13
N ASP A 107 9.89 6.07 18.32
CA ASP A 107 11.00 5.17 18.68
C ASP A 107 10.57 3.74 19.05
N THR A 108 9.28 3.47 19.17
CA THR A 108 8.81 2.18 19.69
C THR A 108 8.42 1.23 18.58
N PRO A 109 9.20 0.16 18.29
CA PRO A 109 8.80 -0.85 17.34
C PRO A 109 7.68 -1.72 17.90
N HIS A 110 6.64 -1.91 17.09
CA HIS A 110 5.52 -2.79 17.41
C HIS A 110 5.63 -4.08 16.59
N ARG A 111 5.27 -5.19 17.21
CA ARG A 111 5.31 -6.50 16.57
C ARG A 111 3.91 -6.93 16.18
N PHE A 112 3.72 -7.25 14.91
CA PHE A 112 2.48 -7.83 14.38
C PHE A 112 2.77 -9.26 13.93
N THR A 113 2.13 -10.24 14.55
CA THR A 113 2.18 -11.62 14.03
C THR A 113 1.10 -11.76 12.99
N VAL A 114 1.51 -11.84 11.73
CA VAL A 114 0.60 -12.03 10.60
C VAL A 114 0.60 -13.50 10.22
N ARG A 115 -0.59 -14.10 10.09
CA ARG A 115 -0.79 -15.46 9.64
C ARG A 115 -1.74 -15.48 8.47
N VAL A 116 -1.45 -16.30 7.48
CA VAL A 116 -2.28 -16.44 6.27
C VAL A 116 -2.67 -17.89 6.12
N LEU A 117 -3.97 -18.14 6.16
CA LEU A 117 -4.56 -19.46 5.99
C LEU A 117 -5.45 -19.48 4.74
N GLY A 118 -5.43 -20.59 4.03
CA GLY A 118 -6.37 -20.92 2.97
C GLY A 118 -7.24 -22.08 3.39
N LEU A 119 -8.53 -21.95 3.23
CA LEU A 119 -9.50 -23.01 3.52
C LEU A 119 -10.26 -23.33 2.23
N ASP A 120 -10.41 -24.62 1.90
CA ASP A 120 -11.08 -25.02 0.66
C ASP A 120 -12.57 -24.69 0.67
N SER A 121 -13.15 -24.55 1.87
CA SER A 121 -14.55 -24.21 2.04
C SER A 121 -14.75 -22.99 2.93
N PRO A 122 -15.63 -22.03 2.55
CA PRO A 122 -15.98 -20.87 3.37
C PRO A 122 -16.88 -21.22 4.57
N ALA A 123 -17.26 -22.49 4.79
CA ALA A 123 -18.13 -22.93 5.89
C ALA A 123 -17.58 -22.57 7.28
N TRP A 124 -16.26 -22.43 7.41
CA TRP A 124 -15.61 -22.00 8.65
C TRP A 124 -16.16 -20.65 9.17
N ARG A 125 -16.61 -19.77 8.28
CA ARG A 125 -17.16 -18.45 8.67
C ARG A 125 -18.40 -18.59 9.53
N THR A 126 -19.26 -19.53 9.18
CA THR A 126 -20.47 -19.84 9.97
C THR A 126 -20.11 -20.47 11.31
N GLU A 127 -19.12 -21.36 11.32
CA GLU A 127 -18.63 -22.03 12.54
C GLU A 127 -17.94 -21.06 13.51
N ALA A 128 -17.14 -20.12 12.98
CA ALA A 128 -16.38 -19.14 13.77
C ALA A 128 -17.21 -17.93 14.20
N ARG A 129 -18.32 -17.63 13.50
CA ARG A 129 -19.16 -16.44 13.73
C ARG A 129 -19.56 -16.19 15.19
N PRO A 130 -19.93 -17.19 16.01
CA PRO A 130 -20.30 -16.96 17.41
C PRO A 130 -19.14 -16.43 18.27
N ALA A 131 -17.88 -16.69 17.86
CA ALA A 131 -16.67 -16.33 18.59
C ALA A 131 -16.03 -15.02 18.08
N LEU A 132 -16.54 -14.47 16.99
CA LEU A 132 -15.97 -13.32 16.30
C LEU A 132 -16.95 -12.14 16.29
N THR A 133 -16.46 -10.94 16.57
CA THR A 133 -17.25 -9.70 16.46
C THR A 133 -16.97 -9.05 15.10
N ALA A 134 -18.00 -8.94 14.26
CA ALA A 134 -17.86 -8.35 12.93
C ALA A 134 -17.57 -6.84 13.00
N ILE A 135 -16.69 -6.38 12.12
CA ILE A 135 -16.40 -4.96 11.90
C ILE A 135 -16.70 -4.58 10.45
N PRO A 136 -17.07 -3.31 10.18
CA PRO A 136 -17.41 -2.87 8.84
C PRO A 136 -16.20 -2.92 7.91
N VAL A 137 -16.45 -3.28 6.64
CA VAL A 137 -15.47 -3.33 5.55
C VAL A 137 -16.11 -2.73 4.31
N ALA A 138 -15.37 -1.93 3.56
CA ALA A 138 -15.86 -1.27 2.34
C ALA A 138 -15.68 -2.15 1.09
N THR A 139 -14.61 -2.96 1.02
CA THR A 139 -14.29 -3.80 -0.14
C THR A 139 -15.31 -4.95 -0.28
N PRO A 140 -16.03 -5.05 -1.41
CA PRO A 140 -16.98 -6.13 -1.65
C PRO A 140 -16.31 -7.52 -1.57
N GLY A 141 -17.00 -8.47 -0.91
CA GLY A 141 -16.51 -9.84 -0.74
C GLY A 141 -15.54 -10.05 0.41
N VAL A 142 -14.97 -8.99 0.95
CA VAL A 142 -14.13 -9.02 2.15
C VAL A 142 -15.01 -8.94 3.40
N GLN A 143 -14.64 -9.66 4.43
CA GLN A 143 -15.25 -9.60 5.75
C GLN A 143 -14.16 -9.48 6.80
N ALA A 144 -14.42 -8.74 7.88
CA ALA A 144 -13.46 -8.62 8.96
C ALA A 144 -14.13 -8.74 10.33
N TRP A 145 -13.36 -9.26 11.27
CA TRP A 145 -13.79 -9.50 12.65
C TRP A 145 -12.65 -9.19 13.61
N ILE A 146 -13.04 -8.94 14.83
CA ILE A 146 -12.13 -8.86 15.97
C ILE A 146 -12.51 -9.90 17.02
N ALA A 147 -11.52 -10.37 17.74
CA ALA A 147 -11.71 -11.31 18.86
C ALA A 147 -10.66 -11.08 19.94
N GLN A 148 -10.98 -11.44 21.18
CA GLN A 148 -9.99 -11.53 22.25
C GLN A 148 -8.89 -12.53 21.86
N ARG A 149 -7.65 -12.34 22.31
CA ARG A 149 -6.50 -13.16 21.92
C ARG A 149 -6.71 -14.64 22.14
N GLU A 150 -7.28 -15.01 23.29
CA GLU A 150 -7.55 -16.40 23.64
C GLU A 150 -8.60 -17.02 22.72
N THR A 151 -9.65 -16.26 22.42
CA THR A 151 -10.70 -16.68 21.48
C THR A 151 -10.14 -16.84 20.08
N ALA A 152 -9.37 -15.86 19.61
CA ALA A 152 -8.70 -15.93 18.30
C ALA A 152 -7.74 -17.11 18.21
N ALA A 153 -6.97 -17.39 19.27
CA ALA A 153 -6.08 -18.55 19.32
C ALA A 153 -6.87 -19.87 19.23
N THR A 154 -8.01 -19.96 19.90
CA THR A 154 -8.90 -21.14 19.84
C THR A 154 -9.47 -21.32 18.43
N VAL A 155 -9.97 -20.25 17.81
CA VAL A 155 -10.47 -20.28 16.43
C VAL A 155 -9.34 -20.70 15.47
N LEU A 156 -8.16 -20.11 15.60
CA LEU A 156 -7.00 -20.43 14.77
C LEU A 156 -6.59 -21.91 14.92
N ALA A 157 -6.54 -22.43 16.14
CA ALA A 157 -6.24 -23.85 16.40
C ALA A 157 -7.26 -24.76 15.72
N ARG A 158 -8.55 -24.43 15.82
CA ARG A 158 -9.64 -25.16 15.15
C ARG A 158 -9.49 -25.12 13.63
N LEU A 159 -9.16 -23.94 13.04
CA LEU A 159 -8.96 -23.82 11.60
C LEU A 159 -7.78 -24.69 11.13
N ARG A 160 -6.68 -24.68 11.88
CA ARG A 160 -5.48 -25.48 11.58
C ARG A 160 -5.69 -26.99 11.70
N SER A 161 -6.60 -27.42 12.57
CA SER A 161 -6.91 -28.85 12.72
C SER A 161 -7.77 -29.42 11.58
N ARG A 162 -8.28 -28.57 10.69
CA ARG A 162 -9.05 -29.01 9.51
C ARG A 162 -8.14 -29.59 8.46
N SER A 163 -8.59 -30.67 7.82
CA SER A 163 -7.85 -31.31 6.72
C SER A 163 -7.76 -30.48 5.45
N ASP A 164 -8.62 -29.48 5.30
CA ASP A 164 -8.70 -28.56 4.17
C ASP A 164 -7.98 -27.21 4.42
N CYS A 165 -7.21 -27.12 5.52
CA CYS A 165 -6.48 -25.91 5.89
C CYS A 165 -5.05 -25.95 5.33
N HIS A 166 -4.67 -24.85 4.69
CA HIS A 166 -3.32 -24.59 4.22
C HIS A 166 -2.81 -23.34 4.91
N GLU A 167 -1.58 -23.34 5.40
CA GLU A 167 -0.96 -22.17 6.02
C GLU A 167 0.29 -21.77 5.24
N LEU A 168 0.40 -20.47 4.90
CA LEU A 168 1.65 -19.94 4.38
C LEU A 168 2.64 -19.72 5.53
N PRO A 169 3.91 -20.04 5.32
CA PRO A 169 4.95 -19.74 6.29
C PRO A 169 5.13 -18.21 6.35
N THR A 170 4.52 -17.61 7.36
CA THR A 170 4.62 -16.17 7.62
C THR A 170 5.30 -15.93 8.96
N GLY A 171 5.99 -14.81 9.08
CA GLY A 171 6.70 -14.43 10.31
C GLY A 171 6.07 -13.22 10.98
N PRO A 172 6.58 -12.84 12.16
CA PRO A 172 6.23 -11.58 12.75
C PRO A 172 6.82 -10.43 11.92
N VAL A 173 6.04 -9.38 11.77
CA VAL A 173 6.44 -8.13 11.12
C VAL A 173 6.69 -7.09 12.21
N LEU A 174 7.81 -6.39 12.14
CA LEU A 174 8.09 -5.25 12.99
C LEU A 174 7.70 -3.99 12.24
N ALA A 175 6.85 -3.20 12.83
CA ALA A 175 6.41 -1.91 12.29
C ALA A 175 6.70 -0.82 13.31
N ALA A 176 7.34 0.24 12.88
CA ALA A 176 7.35 1.48 13.66
C ALA A 176 6.00 2.19 13.49
N ASN A 177 5.63 2.98 14.47
CA ASN A 177 4.36 3.70 14.44
C ASN A 177 4.30 4.63 13.23
N GLY A 178 3.22 4.57 12.49
CA GLY A 178 3.04 5.36 11.28
C GLY A 178 3.85 4.93 10.06
N LEU A 179 4.60 3.81 10.11
CA LEU A 179 5.36 3.30 8.97
C LEU A 179 4.80 1.97 8.46
N PRO A 180 4.77 1.78 7.14
CA PRO A 180 4.33 0.50 6.57
C PRO A 180 5.38 -0.58 6.80
N ALA A 181 4.92 -1.76 7.18
CA ALA A 181 5.73 -2.96 7.23
C ALA A 181 5.15 -4.01 6.29
N THR A 182 5.99 -4.54 5.42
CA THR A 182 5.60 -5.44 4.34
C THR A 182 6.02 -6.87 4.65
N LEU A 183 5.07 -7.77 4.55
CA LEU A 183 5.28 -9.20 4.44
C LEU A 183 5.08 -9.61 2.99
N SER A 184 6.09 -10.14 2.35
CA SER A 184 5.97 -10.60 0.97
C SER A 184 6.56 -11.98 0.80
N GLY A 185 5.92 -12.77 -0.04
CA GLY A 185 6.40 -14.08 -0.48
C GLY A 185 5.91 -14.35 -1.89
N GLY A 186 6.81 -14.74 -2.76
CA GLY A 186 6.46 -14.98 -4.16
C GLY A 186 7.63 -15.47 -4.96
N ARG A 187 7.38 -15.73 -6.23
CA ARG A 187 8.39 -16.15 -7.20
C ARG A 187 8.21 -15.43 -8.53
N LYS A 188 9.29 -15.42 -9.30
CA LYS A 188 9.25 -14.99 -10.70
C LYS A 188 9.11 -16.19 -11.61
N GLN A 189 8.06 -16.23 -12.40
CA GLN A 189 7.86 -17.25 -13.41
C GLN A 189 8.28 -16.70 -14.77
N ALA A 190 9.36 -17.24 -15.33
CA ALA A 190 9.80 -16.90 -16.67
C ALA A 190 8.89 -17.57 -17.72
N TYR A 191 8.64 -16.86 -18.81
CA TYR A 191 7.87 -17.36 -19.96
C TYR A 191 8.38 -16.74 -21.25
N VAL A 192 8.07 -17.38 -22.38
CA VAL A 192 8.40 -16.87 -23.72
C VAL A 192 7.33 -15.88 -24.14
N GLN A 193 7.64 -14.59 -24.06
CA GLN A 193 6.68 -13.52 -24.36
C GLN A 193 6.51 -13.29 -25.86
N ASP A 194 7.62 -13.35 -26.62
CA ASP A 194 7.63 -12.98 -28.03
C ASP A 194 8.75 -13.70 -28.78
N VAL A 195 8.71 -13.57 -30.10
CA VAL A 195 9.70 -14.15 -31.03
C VAL A 195 10.12 -13.10 -32.04
N ALA A 196 11.39 -12.72 -32.00
CA ALA A 196 11.97 -11.80 -32.97
C ALA A 196 12.56 -12.56 -34.18
N PRO A 197 12.29 -12.16 -35.42
CA PRO A 197 12.94 -12.71 -36.60
C PRO A 197 14.46 -12.50 -36.55
N ARG A 198 15.24 -13.56 -36.71
CA ARG A 198 16.71 -13.53 -36.77
C ARG A 198 17.17 -14.45 -37.89
N PRO A 199 17.12 -13.97 -39.16
CA PRO A 199 17.46 -14.76 -40.34
C PRO A 199 18.93 -15.21 -40.39
N ASP A 200 19.78 -14.55 -39.62
CA ASP A 200 21.22 -14.83 -39.46
C ASP A 200 21.52 -16.02 -38.52
N VAL A 201 20.52 -16.50 -37.77
CA VAL A 201 20.67 -17.60 -36.81
C VAL A 201 19.66 -18.71 -37.14
N TRP A 202 20.14 -19.97 -37.17
CA TRP A 202 19.19 -21.08 -37.26
C TRP A 202 18.46 -21.27 -35.91
N PRO A 203 17.11 -21.42 -35.89
CA PRO A 203 16.14 -21.66 -36.96
C PRO A 203 15.51 -20.39 -37.60
N GLY A 204 16.10 -19.24 -37.55
CA GLY A 204 15.62 -18.02 -38.19
C GLY A 204 14.85 -17.06 -37.27
N TRP A 205 14.82 -17.35 -35.98
CA TRP A 205 14.22 -16.51 -34.95
C TRP A 205 14.92 -16.67 -33.60
N GLN A 206 14.71 -15.69 -32.75
CA GLN A 206 15.16 -15.67 -31.38
C GLN A 206 13.95 -15.48 -30.45
N THR A 207 13.82 -16.35 -29.43
CA THR A 207 12.81 -16.18 -28.40
C THR A 207 13.16 -15.03 -27.46
N GLN A 208 12.15 -14.24 -27.11
CA GLN A 208 12.26 -13.19 -26.09
C GLN A 208 11.53 -13.68 -24.84
N SER A 209 12.28 -13.81 -23.76
CA SER A 209 11.72 -14.21 -22.47
C SER A 209 11.38 -12.99 -21.60
N SER A 210 10.30 -13.08 -20.87
CA SER A 210 9.88 -12.14 -19.84
C SER A 210 9.61 -12.89 -18.54
N ALA A 211 9.33 -12.17 -17.46
CA ALA A 211 8.98 -12.77 -16.20
C ALA A 211 7.73 -12.12 -15.62
N CYS A 212 6.85 -12.94 -15.05
CA CYS A 212 5.68 -12.52 -14.33
C CYS A 212 5.89 -12.82 -12.83
N ASP A 213 5.62 -11.84 -11.98
CA ASP A 213 5.68 -12.02 -10.54
C ASP A 213 4.38 -12.63 -10.05
N GLU A 214 4.46 -13.71 -9.28
CA GLU A 214 3.33 -14.31 -8.58
C GLU A 214 3.64 -14.44 -7.08
N GLY A 215 2.61 -14.31 -6.27
CA GLY A 215 2.74 -14.45 -4.82
C GLY A 215 1.77 -13.58 -4.02
N LEU A 216 2.14 -13.39 -2.77
CA LEU A 216 1.40 -12.62 -1.78
C LEU A 216 2.27 -11.46 -1.28
N ALA A 217 1.67 -10.29 -1.14
CA ALA A 217 2.21 -9.18 -0.38
C ALA A 217 1.14 -8.62 0.56
N ILE A 218 1.49 -8.45 1.82
CA ILE A 218 0.64 -7.83 2.85
C ILE A 218 1.42 -6.68 3.44
N ASP A 219 0.86 -5.47 3.32
CA ASP A 219 1.38 -4.27 3.97
C ASP A 219 0.49 -3.97 5.17
N VAL A 220 1.10 -3.83 6.32
CA VAL A 220 0.45 -3.35 7.54
C VAL A 220 1.05 -2.00 7.87
N HIS A 221 0.22 -0.96 7.83
CA HIS A 221 0.61 0.42 8.13
C HIS A 221 -0.12 0.87 9.39
N PRO A 222 0.42 0.62 10.58
CA PRO A 222 -0.24 0.90 11.85
C PRO A 222 -0.04 2.35 12.30
N LEU A 223 -1.03 2.89 12.99
CA LEU A 223 -0.95 4.10 13.78
C LEU A 223 -1.63 3.85 15.12
N ILE A 224 -0.83 3.79 16.17
CA ILE A 224 -1.29 3.47 17.52
C ILE A 224 -1.89 4.72 18.17
N SER A 225 -2.94 4.56 18.96
CA SER A 225 -3.46 5.67 19.77
C SER A 225 -2.47 6.08 20.87
N SER A 226 -2.46 7.35 21.26
CA SER A 226 -1.52 7.88 22.25
C SER A 226 -1.66 7.19 23.62
N ASP A 227 -2.84 6.67 23.96
CA ASP A 227 -3.10 5.88 25.17
C ASP A 227 -2.76 4.38 25.03
N LYS A 228 -2.28 3.94 23.86
CA LYS A 228 -1.97 2.54 23.51
C LYS A 228 -3.14 1.55 23.64
N THR A 229 -4.36 2.04 23.72
CA THR A 229 -5.56 1.19 23.87
C THR A 229 -6.10 0.70 22.54
N ALA A 230 -5.88 1.44 21.46
CA ALA A 230 -6.39 1.14 20.14
C ALA A 230 -5.29 1.17 19.08
N ILE A 231 -5.48 0.35 18.07
CA ILE A 231 -4.68 0.31 16.86
C ILE A 231 -5.56 0.71 15.70
N GLU A 232 -5.09 1.64 14.92
CA GLU A 232 -5.55 1.85 13.57
C GLU A 232 -4.52 1.34 12.60
N ALA A 233 -4.93 0.64 11.55
CA ALA A 233 -4.01 0.22 10.52
C ALA A 233 -4.68 0.21 9.15
N VAL A 234 -3.94 0.66 8.16
CA VAL A 234 -4.27 0.37 6.76
C VAL A 234 -3.62 -0.96 6.41
N VAL A 235 -4.44 -1.95 6.12
CA VAL A 235 -3.99 -3.27 5.68
C VAL A 235 -4.23 -3.39 4.19
N ARG A 236 -3.15 -3.57 3.42
CA ARG A 236 -3.22 -3.83 1.99
C ARG A 236 -2.77 -5.26 1.74
N CYS A 237 -3.55 -6.00 0.97
CA CYS A 237 -3.20 -7.35 0.53
C CYS A 237 -3.23 -7.41 -0.98
N ARG A 238 -2.16 -7.93 -1.54
CA ARG A 238 -2.01 -8.19 -2.97
C ARG A 238 -1.69 -9.66 -3.17
N ILE A 239 -2.52 -10.34 -3.95
CA ILE A 239 -2.27 -11.71 -4.41
C ILE A 239 -2.25 -11.65 -5.94
N ASP A 240 -1.13 -12.06 -6.53
CA ASP A 240 -0.98 -12.26 -7.97
C ASP A 240 -0.64 -13.72 -8.18
N GLN A 241 -1.48 -14.44 -8.94
CA GLN A 241 -1.30 -15.85 -9.18
C GLN A 241 -1.54 -16.16 -10.66
N ILE A 242 -0.59 -16.84 -11.29
CA ILE A 242 -0.76 -17.35 -12.64
C ILE A 242 -1.72 -18.53 -12.60
N GLU A 243 -2.93 -18.35 -13.13
CA GLU A 243 -3.93 -19.42 -13.21
C GLU A 243 -3.63 -20.39 -14.38
N ARG A 244 -3.09 -19.85 -15.46
CA ARG A 244 -2.79 -20.64 -16.65
C ARG A 244 -1.72 -19.97 -17.50
N MET A 245 -0.86 -20.77 -18.12
CA MET A 245 0.02 -20.36 -19.21
C MET A 245 -0.59 -20.86 -20.52
N ALA A 246 -1.17 -19.95 -21.30
CA ALA A 246 -1.76 -20.29 -22.57
C ALA A 246 -0.68 -20.29 -23.64
N ALA A 247 -0.40 -21.45 -24.23
CA ALA A 247 0.51 -21.55 -25.37
C ALA A 247 -0.18 -21.13 -26.67
N VAL A 248 0.39 -20.17 -27.36
CA VAL A 248 -0.06 -19.68 -28.67
C VAL A 248 0.98 -20.03 -29.72
N SER A 249 0.57 -20.75 -30.76
CA SER A 249 1.47 -21.11 -31.86
C SER A 249 1.46 -20.00 -32.91
N LEU A 250 2.60 -19.41 -33.16
CA LEU A 250 2.83 -18.44 -34.22
C LEU A 250 3.53 -19.13 -35.40
N ALA A 251 3.09 -18.85 -36.63
CA ALA A 251 3.80 -19.30 -37.83
C ALA A 251 4.93 -18.33 -38.15
N SER A 252 6.14 -18.85 -38.29
CA SER A 252 7.29 -18.03 -38.71
C SER A 252 7.07 -17.56 -40.17
N PRO A 253 7.20 -16.27 -40.46
CA PRO A 253 7.10 -15.74 -41.81
C PRO A 253 8.21 -16.21 -42.74
N VAL A 254 9.32 -16.72 -42.22
CA VAL A 254 10.50 -17.08 -42.98
C VAL A 254 10.48 -18.53 -43.47
N ASN A 255 10.02 -19.47 -42.64
CA ASN A 255 10.15 -20.92 -42.91
C ASN A 255 8.91 -21.73 -42.56
N GLN A 256 7.77 -21.09 -42.24
CA GLN A 256 6.49 -21.70 -41.85
C GLN A 256 6.57 -22.64 -40.61
N GLN A 257 7.71 -22.70 -39.94
CA GLN A 257 7.82 -23.43 -38.67
C GLN A 257 6.97 -22.75 -37.62
N ARG A 258 6.39 -23.56 -36.74
CA ARG A 258 5.57 -23.06 -35.63
C ARG A 258 6.45 -22.81 -34.41
N VAL A 259 6.33 -21.62 -33.89
CA VAL A 259 6.96 -21.21 -32.64
C VAL A 259 5.86 -21.02 -31.61
N GLN A 260 6.13 -21.44 -30.38
CA GLN A 260 5.19 -21.25 -29.29
C GLN A 260 5.61 -20.04 -28.46
N VAL A 261 4.66 -19.12 -28.24
CA VAL A 261 4.73 -18.08 -27.22
C VAL A 261 3.75 -18.41 -26.11
N GLU A 262 4.01 -17.90 -24.93
CA GLU A 262 3.21 -18.16 -23.74
C GLU A 262 2.53 -16.86 -23.30
N VAL A 263 1.24 -16.97 -22.98
CA VAL A 263 0.46 -15.83 -22.46
C VAL A 263 0.01 -16.18 -21.04
N PRO A 264 0.59 -15.53 -20.01
CA PRO A 264 0.17 -15.76 -18.64
C PRO A 264 -1.22 -15.18 -18.39
N GLN A 265 -2.13 -16.01 -17.90
CA GLN A 265 -3.42 -15.58 -17.37
C GLN A 265 -3.27 -15.43 -15.85
N VAL A 266 -3.28 -14.18 -15.37
CA VAL A 266 -3.03 -13.85 -13.99
C VAL A 266 -4.32 -13.43 -13.30
N ALA A 267 -4.65 -14.11 -12.21
CA ALA A 267 -5.66 -13.62 -11.28
C ALA A 267 -5.00 -12.66 -10.28
N ALA A 268 -5.54 -11.46 -10.22
CA ALA A 268 -5.04 -10.40 -9.35
C ALA A 268 -6.09 -10.03 -8.31
N VAL A 269 -5.75 -10.17 -7.03
CA VAL A 269 -6.59 -9.75 -5.91
C VAL A 269 -5.94 -8.55 -5.23
N ARG A 270 -6.72 -7.52 -4.98
CA ARG A 270 -6.30 -6.30 -4.31
C ARG A 270 -7.32 -5.96 -3.23
N VAL A 271 -6.85 -5.90 -2.00
CA VAL A 271 -7.64 -5.47 -0.84
C VAL A 271 -6.89 -4.32 -0.19
N GLY A 272 -7.58 -3.25 0.16
CA GLY A 272 -7.01 -2.13 0.89
C GLY A 272 -8.07 -1.56 1.81
N GLU A 273 -7.94 -1.82 3.12
CA GLU A 273 -8.91 -1.44 4.12
C GLU A 273 -8.24 -0.77 5.31
N ARG A 274 -8.95 0.15 5.93
CA ARG A 274 -8.57 0.75 7.20
C ARG A 274 -9.39 0.11 8.32
N PHE A 275 -8.69 -0.40 9.31
CA PHE A 275 -9.28 -1.02 10.49
C PHE A 275 -8.92 -0.24 11.75
N ARG A 276 -9.84 -0.22 12.70
CA ARG A 276 -9.62 0.26 14.06
C ARG A 276 -10.09 -0.80 15.04
N TRP A 277 -9.19 -1.24 15.93
CA TRP A 277 -9.52 -2.26 16.91
C TRP A 277 -8.73 -2.09 18.21
N PRO A 278 -9.22 -2.63 19.35
CA PRO A 278 -8.49 -2.61 20.61
C PRO A 278 -7.15 -3.35 20.52
N ALA A 279 -6.11 -2.78 21.13
CA ALA A 279 -4.73 -3.30 21.06
C ALA A 279 -4.58 -4.70 21.71
N ASN A 280 -5.48 -5.08 22.60
CA ASN A 280 -5.52 -6.40 23.22
C ASN A 280 -6.31 -7.45 22.43
N GLN A 281 -6.82 -7.10 21.26
CA GLN A 281 -7.58 -7.99 20.39
C GLN A 281 -6.82 -8.33 19.11
N THR A 282 -7.27 -9.40 18.47
CA THR A 282 -6.76 -9.91 17.20
C THR A 282 -7.73 -9.55 16.08
N LEU A 283 -7.19 -9.03 14.98
CA LEU A 283 -7.92 -8.75 13.74
C LEU A 283 -7.91 -9.99 12.85
N VAL A 284 -9.07 -10.37 12.33
CA VAL A 284 -9.27 -11.49 11.39
C VAL A 284 -9.91 -10.93 10.13
N ILE A 285 -9.30 -11.15 8.97
CA ILE A 285 -9.79 -10.65 7.67
C ILE A 285 -10.00 -11.84 6.75
N GLY A 286 -11.20 -12.05 6.27
CA GLY A 286 -11.55 -13.03 5.25
C GLY A 286 -11.65 -12.37 3.88
N ILE A 287 -10.74 -12.70 2.97
CA ILE A 287 -10.67 -12.09 1.63
C ILE A 287 -11.71 -12.72 0.67
N GLY A 288 -12.05 -13.99 0.87
CA GLY A 288 -12.92 -14.74 0.00
C GLY A 288 -12.18 -15.82 -0.77
N LEU A 289 -12.91 -16.46 -1.71
CA LEU A 289 -12.38 -17.49 -2.58
C LEU A 289 -11.47 -16.88 -3.65
N VAL A 290 -10.17 -17.00 -3.43
CA VAL A 290 -9.13 -16.47 -4.31
C VAL A 290 -8.12 -17.57 -4.65
N PRO A 291 -7.36 -17.42 -5.75
CA PRO A 291 -6.27 -18.35 -6.04
C PRO A 291 -5.28 -18.40 -4.88
N TRP A 292 -4.96 -19.61 -4.44
CA TRP A 292 -4.01 -19.79 -3.34
C TRP A 292 -2.58 -19.46 -3.82
N PRO A 293 -1.88 -18.53 -3.18
CA PRO A 293 -0.53 -18.19 -3.58
C PRO A 293 0.43 -19.36 -3.31
N VAL A 294 1.17 -19.77 -4.34
CA VAL A 294 2.13 -20.88 -4.23
C VAL A 294 3.39 -20.36 -3.53
N PRO A 295 3.91 -21.11 -2.52
CA PRO A 295 5.19 -20.77 -1.89
C PRO A 295 6.34 -20.76 -2.90
N ALA A 296 7.31 -19.87 -2.69
CA ALA A 296 8.46 -19.67 -3.59
C ALA A 296 9.31 -20.92 -3.87
N GLN A 297 9.18 -21.96 -3.05
CA GLN A 297 10.01 -23.17 -3.11
C GLN A 297 9.49 -24.25 -4.07
N ASN A 298 8.26 -24.17 -4.53
CA ASN A 298 7.69 -25.18 -5.44
C ASN A 298 7.88 -24.75 -6.90
N VAL A 299 9.07 -25.02 -7.45
CA VAL A 299 9.35 -24.86 -8.88
C VAL A 299 8.76 -26.07 -9.62
N MET A 300 7.52 -25.99 -10.07
CA MET A 300 6.98 -26.94 -11.05
C MET A 300 7.03 -26.31 -12.45
N PRO A 301 7.40 -27.10 -13.47
CA PRO A 301 7.31 -26.63 -14.86
C PRO A 301 5.88 -26.15 -15.17
N ALA A 302 5.75 -25.02 -15.87
CA ALA A 302 4.46 -24.43 -16.23
C ALA A 302 3.49 -25.41 -16.94
N ALA A 303 4.03 -26.39 -17.66
CA ALA A 303 3.28 -27.44 -18.33
C ALA A 303 2.57 -28.44 -17.39
N LEU A 304 2.93 -28.45 -16.09
CA LEU A 304 2.35 -29.33 -15.08
C LEU A 304 1.47 -28.58 -14.07
N LEU A 305 1.23 -27.30 -14.28
CA LEU A 305 0.27 -26.53 -13.47
C LEU A 305 -1.14 -27.01 -13.81
N SER A 306 -1.65 -27.92 -12.98
CA SER A 306 -3.09 -28.17 -12.88
C SER A 306 -3.78 -26.87 -12.43
N ASP A 307 -5.08 -26.75 -12.66
CA ASP A 307 -5.89 -25.60 -12.23
C ASP A 307 -5.49 -25.14 -10.83
N VAL A 308 -5.18 -23.83 -10.71
CA VAL A 308 -4.74 -23.25 -9.45
C VAL A 308 -5.87 -23.39 -8.44
N LYS A 309 -5.53 -24.01 -7.31
CA LYS A 309 -6.47 -24.21 -6.22
C LYS A 309 -6.96 -22.87 -5.71
N ARG A 310 -8.27 -22.71 -5.59
CA ARG A 310 -8.89 -21.55 -4.95
C ARG A 310 -9.27 -21.90 -3.52
N CYS A 311 -8.92 -21.03 -2.61
CA CYS A 311 -9.22 -21.16 -1.18
C CYS A 311 -9.88 -19.89 -0.67
N ASP A 312 -10.66 -20.02 0.39
CA ASP A 312 -11.09 -18.87 1.19
C ASP A 312 -9.93 -18.42 2.05
N VAL A 313 -9.31 -17.30 1.66
CA VAL A 313 -8.10 -16.80 2.33
C VAL A 313 -8.45 -15.97 3.55
N VAL A 314 -7.80 -16.31 4.65
CA VAL A 314 -7.95 -15.65 5.96
C VAL A 314 -6.61 -15.10 6.40
N ILE A 315 -6.58 -13.80 6.73
CA ILE A 315 -5.43 -13.13 7.33
C ILE A 315 -5.76 -12.87 8.80
N VAL A 316 -4.88 -13.32 9.69
CA VAL A 316 -4.99 -13.09 11.14
C VAL A 316 -3.83 -12.20 11.56
N ILE A 317 -4.13 -11.06 12.18
CA ILE A 317 -3.13 -10.07 12.64
C ILE A 317 -3.25 -9.94 14.16
N GLU A 318 -2.24 -10.44 14.85
CA GLU A 318 -2.11 -10.35 16.31
C GLU A 318 -1.08 -9.29 16.67
N PRO A 319 -1.48 -8.18 17.30
CA PRO A 319 -0.56 -7.12 17.70
C PRO A 319 0.12 -7.45 19.03
N ARG A 320 1.37 -7.05 19.14
CA ARG A 320 2.13 -6.95 20.41
C ARG A 320 2.84 -5.61 20.43
N LEU A 321 2.26 -4.68 21.17
CA LEU A 321 2.83 -3.33 21.27
C LEU A 321 4.15 -3.36 22.05
N GLY A 322 5.15 -2.64 21.56
CA GLY A 322 6.39 -2.42 22.27
C GLY A 322 6.17 -1.48 23.45
N GLY A 323 7.01 -1.59 24.48
CA GLY A 323 6.94 -0.73 25.68
C GLY A 323 5.91 -1.12 26.74
N GLY A 324 5.22 -2.25 26.60
CA GLY A 324 4.48 -2.88 27.69
C GLY A 324 5.39 -3.78 28.53
N PRO A 325 5.08 -3.95 29.86
CA PRO A 325 5.88 -4.78 30.76
C PRO A 325 5.95 -6.24 30.34
#